data_75dd154c4878b4672145d2dc6244f5b2
#
_entry.id   75dd154c4878b4672145d2dc6244f5b2
#
_cell.length_a   1.000
_cell.length_b   1.000
_cell.length_c   1.000
_cell.angle_alpha   90.00
_cell.angle_beta   90.00
_cell.angle_gamma   90.00
#
_symmetry.space_group_name_H-M   'P 1'
#
loop_
_entity.id
_entity.type
_entity.pdbx_description
1 polymer ?
#
loop_
_entity_poly.entity_id
_entity_poly.type
_entity_poly.pdbx_seq_one_letter_code
_entity_poly.pdbx_strand_id
1 'polypeptide(L)'
;MPQNRESGAQANEYGRVTARKIADAIGAIPTSQTSNEFELDGRKITIRCARPTTTNFGVSFKMLERVESILGAIEQDNGTYKMYELSPKEFAENMRDTRSKGPSAGKVGLLNRSLFLNQGRYLRTVEL
;
A
#
# COMPACT_ATOMS: atom_id res chain seq x y z
N MET A 1 -7.64 -7.57 -25.89
CA MET A 1 -7.83 -8.69 -24.95
C MET A 1 -8.34 -8.16 -23.64
N PRO A 2 -9.41 -8.70 -23.11
CA PRO A 2 -9.78 -8.33 -21.77
C PRO A 2 -8.67 -8.75 -20.80
N GLN A 3 -8.48 -7.94 -19.77
CA GLN A 3 -7.59 -8.31 -18.70
C GLN A 3 -8.10 -9.61 -18.08
N ASN A 4 -7.28 -10.63 -18.05
CA ASN A 4 -7.70 -11.89 -17.50
C ASN A 4 -7.62 -11.89 -15.97
N ARG A 5 -8.25 -12.88 -15.36
CA ARG A 5 -8.27 -13.00 -13.90
C ARG A 5 -6.88 -13.26 -13.32
N GLU A 6 -6.01 -13.89 -14.12
CA GLU A 6 -4.66 -14.20 -13.69
C GLU A 6 -3.83 -12.95 -13.45
N SER A 7 -3.96 -11.93 -14.31
CA SER A 7 -3.22 -10.69 -14.12
C SER A 7 -3.64 -9.99 -12.84
N GLY A 8 -4.95 -9.94 -12.54
CA GLY A 8 -5.44 -9.34 -11.30
C GLY A 8 -5.00 -10.14 -10.08
N ALA A 9 -5.08 -11.47 -10.15
CA ALA A 9 -4.66 -12.34 -9.06
C ALA A 9 -3.15 -12.21 -8.80
N GLN A 10 -2.34 -12.13 -9.86
CA GLN A 10 -0.89 -11.95 -9.73
C GLN A 10 -0.54 -10.61 -9.09
N ALA A 11 -1.25 -9.54 -9.44
CA ALA A 11 -1.03 -8.22 -8.85
C ALA A 11 -1.38 -8.22 -7.36
N ASN A 12 -2.48 -8.86 -6.99
CA ASN A 12 -2.88 -8.96 -5.57
C ASN A 12 -1.90 -9.81 -4.79
N GLU A 13 -1.41 -10.89 -5.37
CA GLU A 13 -0.42 -11.76 -4.74
C GLU A 13 0.90 -11.02 -4.54
N TYR A 14 1.36 -10.28 -5.55
CA TYR A 14 2.57 -9.46 -5.42
C TYR A 14 2.46 -8.51 -4.24
N GLY A 15 1.36 -7.77 -4.14
CA GLY A 15 1.16 -6.82 -3.06
C GLY A 15 1.17 -7.48 -1.70
N ARG A 16 0.48 -8.60 -1.56
CA ARG A 16 0.39 -9.32 -0.29
C ARG A 16 1.73 -9.94 0.12
N VAL A 17 2.38 -10.63 -0.81
CA VAL A 17 3.65 -11.31 -0.53
C VAL A 17 4.75 -10.28 -0.24
N THR A 18 4.83 -9.23 -1.04
CA THR A 18 5.85 -8.21 -0.88
C THR A 18 5.64 -7.44 0.41
N ALA A 19 4.40 -7.10 0.76
CA ALA A 19 4.11 -6.40 2.02
C ALA A 19 4.57 -7.22 3.23
N ARG A 20 4.40 -8.55 3.18
CA ARG A 20 4.84 -9.42 4.28
C ARG A 20 6.36 -9.50 4.37
N LYS A 21 7.04 -9.53 3.25
CA LYS A 21 8.51 -9.52 3.24
C LYS A 21 9.05 -8.20 3.80
N ILE A 22 8.43 -7.10 3.43
CA ILE A 22 8.83 -5.78 3.94
C ILE A 22 8.53 -5.68 5.43
N ALA A 23 7.36 -6.16 5.86
CA ALA A 23 6.99 -6.18 7.27
C ALA A 23 8.03 -6.95 8.09
N ASP A 24 8.42 -8.12 7.60
CA ASP A 24 9.44 -8.93 8.26
C ASP A 24 10.76 -8.18 8.37
N ALA A 25 11.16 -7.50 7.30
CA ALA A 25 12.42 -6.75 7.25
C ALA A 25 12.44 -5.56 8.23
N ILE A 26 11.29 -4.94 8.50
CA ILE A 26 11.23 -3.78 9.41
C ILE A 26 10.76 -4.15 10.82
N GLY A 27 10.44 -5.41 11.06
CA GLY A 27 9.99 -5.86 12.37
C GLY A 27 8.51 -5.67 12.64
N ALA A 28 7.69 -5.50 11.60
CA ALA A 28 6.24 -5.41 11.74
C ALA A 28 5.62 -6.81 11.74
N ILE A 29 4.54 -6.97 12.49
CA ILE A 29 3.88 -8.26 12.69
C ILE A 29 2.50 -8.21 12.04
N PRO A 30 2.14 -9.20 11.18
CA PRO A 30 0.80 -9.24 10.61
C PRO A 30 -0.27 -9.38 11.68
N THR A 31 -1.34 -8.58 11.58
CA THR A 31 -2.48 -8.68 12.49
C THR A 31 -3.57 -9.59 11.91
N SER A 32 -3.46 -9.94 10.62
CA SER A 32 -4.40 -10.78 9.91
C SER A 32 -3.66 -11.54 8.81
N GLN A 33 -4.16 -12.73 8.47
CA GLN A 33 -3.58 -13.51 7.37
C GLN A 33 -3.99 -12.99 5.99
N THR A 34 -5.08 -12.23 5.92
CA THR A 34 -5.69 -11.86 4.64
C THR A 34 -5.57 -10.38 4.31
N SER A 35 -5.26 -9.52 5.28
CA SER A 35 -5.13 -8.08 5.04
C SER A 35 -3.68 -7.65 5.09
N ASN A 36 -3.40 -6.45 4.56
CA ASN A 36 -2.09 -5.82 4.65
C ASN A 36 -2.01 -4.91 5.88
N GLU A 37 -2.61 -5.34 6.97
CA GLU A 37 -2.55 -4.65 8.25
C GLU A 37 -1.49 -5.32 9.13
N PHE A 38 -0.65 -4.48 9.74
CA PHE A 38 0.46 -4.95 10.56
C PHE A 38 0.53 -4.10 11.82
N GLU A 39 1.28 -4.61 12.80
CA GLU A 39 1.59 -3.86 14.01
C GLU A 39 3.09 -3.59 14.06
N LEU A 40 3.46 -2.33 14.26
CA LEU A 40 4.85 -1.91 14.37
C LEU A 40 4.97 -0.94 15.54
N ASP A 41 5.80 -1.29 16.52
CA ASP A 41 6.03 -0.47 17.72
C ASP A 41 4.72 -0.11 18.43
N GLY A 42 3.78 -1.06 18.49
CA GLY A 42 2.50 -0.88 19.17
C GLY A 42 1.46 -0.11 18.36
N ARG A 43 1.76 0.26 17.12
CA ARG A 43 0.83 1.00 16.25
C ARG A 43 0.36 0.10 15.11
N LYS A 44 -0.89 0.28 14.71
CA LYS A 44 -1.44 -0.42 13.54
C LYS A 44 -1.09 0.35 12.28
N ILE A 45 -0.53 -0.35 11.31
CA ILE A 45 -0.12 0.22 10.03
C ILE A 45 -0.61 -0.65 8.89
N THR A 46 -0.68 -0.09 7.70
CA THR A 46 -0.82 -0.87 6.47
C THR A 46 0.40 -0.63 5.59
N ILE A 47 0.79 -1.65 4.84
CA ILE A 47 1.91 -1.56 3.90
C ILE A 47 1.36 -1.79 2.50
N ARG A 48 1.56 -0.82 1.61
CA ARG A 48 1.17 -0.90 0.21
C ARG A 48 2.43 -0.87 -0.65
N CYS A 49 2.52 -1.79 -1.59
CA CYS A 49 3.71 -1.93 -2.43
C CYS A 49 3.40 -1.47 -3.85
N ALA A 50 4.37 -0.81 -4.47
CA ALA A 50 4.27 -0.35 -5.84
C ALA A 50 5.45 -0.87 -6.65
N ARG A 51 5.16 -1.45 -7.81
CA ARG A 51 6.18 -1.75 -8.81
C ARG A 51 6.61 -0.44 -9.49
N PRO A 52 7.72 -0.43 -10.23
CA PRO A 52 8.14 0.79 -10.92
C PRO A 52 7.07 1.39 -11.83
N THR A 53 6.16 0.55 -12.36
CA THR A 53 5.09 0.98 -13.27
C THR A 53 3.78 1.30 -12.58
N THR A 54 3.65 1.05 -11.29
CA THR A 54 2.42 1.32 -10.53
C THR A 54 2.25 2.82 -10.34
N THR A 55 1.09 3.36 -10.70
CA THR A 55 0.84 4.79 -10.66
C THR A 55 -0.01 5.25 -9.48
N ASN A 56 -0.76 4.33 -8.86
CA ASN A 56 -1.66 4.68 -7.75
C ASN A 56 -1.54 3.68 -6.61
N PHE A 57 -1.73 4.20 -5.39
CA PHE A 57 -1.90 3.38 -4.19
C PHE A 57 -3.38 3.34 -3.85
N GLY A 58 -3.92 2.13 -3.63
CA GLY A 58 -5.29 1.95 -3.19
C GLY A 58 -5.35 1.50 -1.75
N VAL A 59 -6.16 2.18 -0.94
CA VAL A 59 -6.39 1.80 0.45
C VAL A 59 -7.89 1.84 0.70
N SER A 60 -8.44 0.75 1.26
CA SER A 60 -9.87 0.72 1.55
C SER A 60 -10.23 1.74 2.62
N PHE A 61 -11.44 2.27 2.56
CA PHE A 61 -11.92 3.21 3.58
C PHE A 61 -11.90 2.58 4.97
N LYS A 62 -12.22 1.29 5.05
CA LYS A 62 -12.18 0.55 6.32
C LYS A 62 -10.75 0.50 6.88
N MET A 63 -9.76 0.31 6.02
CA MET A 63 -8.36 0.29 6.46
C MET A 63 -7.92 1.66 6.96
N LEU A 64 -8.34 2.73 6.27
CA LEU A 64 -8.03 4.11 6.70
C LEU A 64 -8.57 4.41 8.10
N GLU A 65 -9.68 3.79 8.48
CA GLU A 65 -10.26 3.96 9.81
C GLU A 65 -9.54 3.18 10.90
N ARG A 66 -8.83 2.10 10.52
CA ARG A 66 -8.23 1.19 11.49
C ARG A 66 -6.76 1.47 11.77
N VAL A 67 -6.03 2.02 10.80
CA VAL A 67 -4.59 2.18 10.93
C VAL A 67 -4.20 3.59 11.35
N GLU A 68 -3.03 3.68 11.96
CA GLU A 68 -2.46 4.96 12.37
C GLU A 68 -1.47 5.49 11.36
N SER A 69 -1.00 4.64 10.44
CA SER A 69 -0.05 5.05 9.42
C SER A 69 -0.17 4.18 8.17
N ILE A 70 0.10 4.78 7.02
CA ILE A 70 0.12 4.10 5.74
C ILE A 70 1.56 4.16 5.22
N LEU A 71 2.17 2.98 5.04
CA LEU A 71 3.51 2.88 4.50
C LEU A 71 3.44 2.48 3.03
N GLY A 72 4.03 3.29 2.17
CA GLY A 72 4.15 2.97 0.75
C GLY A 72 5.57 2.52 0.45
N ALA A 73 5.72 1.32 -0.07
CA ALA A 73 7.01 0.75 -0.45
C ALA A 73 7.11 0.73 -1.96
N ILE A 74 8.06 1.46 -2.51
CA ILE A 74 8.20 1.66 -3.95
C ILE A 74 9.44 0.96 -4.44
N GLU A 75 9.23 -0.03 -5.31
CA GLU A 75 10.32 -0.81 -5.89
C GLU A 75 11.20 0.07 -6.79
N GLN A 76 12.51 -0.04 -6.58
CA GLN A 76 13.51 0.67 -7.37
C GLN A 76 14.11 -0.27 -8.41
N ASP A 77 14.81 0.30 -9.38
CA ASP A 77 15.44 -0.48 -10.46
C ASP A 77 16.46 -1.49 -9.95
N ASN A 78 17.07 -1.21 -8.82
CA ASN A 78 18.07 -2.12 -8.21
C ASN A 78 17.46 -3.20 -7.31
N GLY A 79 16.14 -3.30 -7.25
CA GLY A 79 15.46 -4.30 -6.45
C GLY A 79 15.25 -3.92 -4.99
N THR A 80 15.65 -2.74 -4.58
CA THR A 80 15.36 -2.24 -3.24
C THR A 80 14.00 -1.55 -3.23
N TYR A 81 13.49 -1.25 -2.02
CA TYR A 81 12.20 -0.59 -1.84
C TYR A 81 12.40 0.65 -0.98
N LYS A 82 12.04 1.80 -1.52
CA LYS A 82 12.01 3.05 -0.74
C LYS A 82 10.67 3.16 -0.06
N MET A 83 10.69 3.38 1.26
CA MET A 83 9.48 3.46 2.05
C MET A 83 9.17 4.89 2.46
N TYR A 84 7.92 5.27 2.27
CA TYR A 84 7.38 6.58 2.65
C TYR A 84 6.16 6.38 3.52
N GLU A 85 5.86 7.36 4.37
CA GLU A 85 4.75 7.30 5.31
C GLU A 85 3.81 8.48 5.12
N LEU A 86 2.50 8.18 5.15
CA LEU A 86 1.43 9.17 5.25
C LEU A 86 0.50 8.77 6.38
N SER A 87 -0.07 9.76 7.06
CA SER A 87 -1.16 9.49 7.99
C SER A 87 -2.45 9.19 7.20
N PRO A 88 -3.40 8.47 7.81
CA PRO A 88 -4.71 8.24 7.16
C PRO A 88 -5.40 9.55 6.79
N LYS A 89 -5.25 10.58 7.61
CA LYS A 89 -5.83 11.91 7.34
C LYS A 89 -5.22 12.53 6.08
N GLU A 90 -3.90 12.50 5.97
CA GLU A 90 -3.21 13.02 4.79
C GLU A 90 -3.57 12.25 3.54
N PHE A 91 -3.69 10.93 3.64
CA PHE A 91 -4.12 10.10 2.52
C PHE A 91 -5.54 10.49 2.10
N ALA A 92 -6.46 10.57 3.06
CA ALA A 92 -7.86 10.88 2.79
C ALA A 92 -8.06 12.26 2.18
N GLU A 93 -7.27 13.24 2.59
CA GLU A 93 -7.36 14.60 2.07
C GLU A 93 -6.92 14.71 0.60
N ASN A 94 -6.08 13.78 0.14
CA ASN A 94 -5.49 13.83 -1.21
C ASN A 94 -5.99 12.74 -2.13
N MET A 95 -6.71 11.75 -1.60
CA MET A 95 -7.19 10.61 -2.39
C MET A 95 -8.40 10.98 -3.24
N ARG A 96 -8.66 10.16 -4.25
CA ARG A 96 -9.89 10.20 -5.02
C ARG A 96 -10.59 8.86 -4.91
N ASP A 97 -11.89 8.86 -5.10
CA ASP A 97 -12.67 7.62 -5.08
C ASP A 97 -12.37 6.76 -6.30
N THR A 98 -12.47 5.46 -6.11
CA THR A 98 -12.40 4.53 -7.24
C THR A 98 -13.60 4.77 -8.15
N ARG A 99 -13.32 5.05 -9.42
CA ARG A 99 -14.38 5.26 -10.42
C ARG A 99 -14.85 3.96 -11.07
N SER A 100 -14.29 2.85 -10.64
CA SER A 100 -14.69 1.54 -11.11
C SER A 100 -16.16 1.26 -10.75
N LYS A 101 -16.89 0.65 -11.67
CA LYS A 101 -18.25 0.21 -11.40
C LYS A 101 -18.31 -1.15 -10.70
N GLY A 102 -17.16 -1.70 -10.33
CA GLY A 102 -17.05 -2.99 -9.68
C GLY A 102 -17.34 -2.94 -8.19
N PRO A 103 -17.12 -4.06 -7.49
CA PRO A 103 -17.40 -4.18 -6.05
C PRO A 103 -16.62 -3.21 -5.17
N SER A 104 -15.52 -2.66 -5.66
CA SER A 104 -14.71 -1.71 -4.90
C SER A 104 -15.13 -0.26 -5.07
N ALA A 105 -16.15 0.01 -5.90
CA ALA A 105 -16.63 1.37 -6.12
C ALA A 105 -17.14 1.98 -4.80
N GLY A 106 -16.63 3.16 -4.46
CA GLY A 106 -16.99 3.84 -3.21
C GLY A 106 -16.45 3.21 -1.95
N LYS A 107 -15.53 2.23 -2.05
CA LYS A 107 -14.97 1.52 -0.90
C LYS A 107 -13.46 1.68 -0.77
N VAL A 108 -12.81 2.16 -1.81
CA VAL A 108 -11.35 2.27 -1.88
C VAL A 108 -10.98 3.67 -2.33
N GLY A 109 -10.05 4.30 -1.62
CA GLY A 109 -9.46 5.56 -2.02
C GLY A 109 -8.19 5.31 -2.80
N LEU A 110 -7.97 6.08 -3.87
CA LEU A 110 -6.77 6.01 -4.70
C LEU A 110 -5.95 7.27 -4.53
N LEU A 111 -4.66 7.11 -4.31
CA LEU A 111 -3.73 8.23 -4.24
C LEU A 111 -2.63 8.04 -5.26
N ASN A 112 -2.44 9.05 -6.10
CA ASN A 112 -1.38 9.03 -7.10
C ASN A 112 -0.02 8.89 -6.44
N ARG A 113 0.87 8.10 -7.04
CA ARG A 113 2.20 7.85 -6.50
C ARG A 113 2.98 9.16 -6.29
N SER A 114 2.89 10.10 -7.21
CA SER A 114 3.59 11.38 -7.09
C SER A 114 3.12 12.16 -5.87
N LEU A 115 1.82 12.16 -5.60
CA LEU A 115 1.28 12.81 -4.41
C LEU A 115 1.74 12.11 -3.14
N PHE A 116 1.78 10.78 -3.15
CA PHE A 116 2.26 10.02 -2.01
C PHE A 116 3.72 10.38 -1.70
N LEU A 117 4.55 10.49 -2.73
CA LEU A 117 5.95 10.86 -2.55
C LEU A 117 6.12 12.30 -2.07
N ASN A 118 5.31 13.22 -2.61
CA ASN A 118 5.42 14.63 -2.26
C ASN A 118 4.91 14.94 -0.86
N GLN A 119 3.84 14.28 -0.43
CA GLN A 119 3.21 14.52 0.86
C GLN A 119 3.78 13.63 1.96
N GLY A 120 4.32 12.48 1.58
CA GLY A 120 4.80 11.49 2.53
C GLY A 120 6.20 11.79 3.05
N ARG A 121 6.53 11.15 4.17
CA ARG A 121 7.86 11.23 4.76
C ARG A 121 8.67 10.00 4.38
N TYR A 122 9.87 10.21 3.88
CA TYR A 122 10.79 9.11 3.60
C TYR A 122 11.22 8.47 4.93
N LEU A 123 11.11 7.16 5.03
CA LEU A 123 11.50 6.42 6.23
C LEU A 123 12.83 5.72 6.07
N ARG A 124 12.94 4.87 5.06
CA ARG A 124 14.12 4.02 4.86
C ARG A 124 14.04 3.33 3.51
N THR A 125 15.16 2.72 3.13
CA THR A 125 15.24 1.83 1.96
C THR A 125 15.45 0.41 2.47
N VAL A 126 14.70 -0.54 1.93
CA VAL A 126 14.73 -1.94 2.34
C VAL A 126 15.24 -2.80 1.21
N GLU A 127 16.15 -3.72 1.52
CA GLU A 127 16.57 -4.78 0.60
C GLU A 127 15.88 -6.08 1.02
N LEU A 128 15.33 -6.77 0.05
CA LEU A 128 14.67 -8.06 0.31
C LEU A 128 15.51 -9.24 -0.19
#